data_d9fcd28485a591fb3db0f6d559ee9196
#
_entry.id   d9fcd28485a591fb3db0f6d559ee9196
#
_cell.length_a   1.000
_cell.length_b   1.000
_cell.length_c   1.000
_cell.angle_alpha   90.00
_cell.angle_beta   90.00
_cell.angle_gamma   90.00
#
_symmetry.space_group_name_H-M   'P 1'
#
loop_
_entity.id
_entity.type
_entity.pdbx_description
1 polymer ?
#
loop_
_entity_poly.entity_id
_entity_poly.type
_entity_poly.pdbx_seq_one_letter_code
_entity_poly.pdbx_strand_id
1 'polypeptide(L)'
;MGRGVECALASSKDMELVGVFTRRDPASLKTLTGAKVFSMEDAEKMTQDIDVMILCGGSANDLPKQTVDMAKLYNVVDSFDTHAKIPQHFAAVDTSAKENGKIAVISAGWDPGMFSLNRLYGQAVLPNGHDYTFWGKGVSQGHSDAIRRIEGVQDARQYTIPVEAALESVRRGEDPELTTRQKHIRECFVVAKEGADRNVIKEAIVTMPNYFADYDTTVHFISQEELDRDHAGIPHGGIVFRTGTTGLNNEHRHLIEYKLTLDSNPEFTSSVLVAFARAAYRMNKEGMSGCKTVFDIAPAYLHPESGDVLRATLL
;
A
#
# COMPACT_ATOMS: atom_id res chain seq x y z
N MET A 1 6.25 8.29 -0.14
CA MET A 1 6.30 7.56 1.17
C MET A 1 7.08 8.36 2.22
N GLY A 2 8.40 8.57 2.13
CA GLY A 2 9.18 9.20 3.22
C GLY A 2 8.61 10.52 3.76
N ARG A 3 8.20 11.43 2.88
CA ARG A 3 7.51 12.68 3.32
C ARG A 3 6.21 12.42 4.07
N GLY A 4 5.44 11.42 3.66
CA GLY A 4 4.22 11.03 4.38
C GLY A 4 4.53 10.46 5.78
N VAL A 5 5.64 9.72 5.93
CA VAL A 5 6.10 9.24 7.25
C VAL A 5 6.49 10.41 8.17
N GLU A 6 7.17 11.43 7.63
CA GLU A 6 7.44 12.66 8.40
C GLU A 6 6.16 13.31 8.92
N CYS A 7 5.14 13.45 8.05
CA CYS A 7 3.85 14.04 8.43
C CYS A 7 3.12 13.18 9.48
N ALA A 8 3.10 11.85 9.30
CA ALA A 8 2.44 10.94 10.22
C ALA A 8 3.11 10.92 11.60
N LEU A 9 4.45 10.95 11.65
CA LEU A 9 5.20 11.02 12.91
C LEU A 9 5.01 12.37 13.61
N ALA A 10 4.96 13.48 12.87
CA ALA A 10 4.67 14.80 13.46
C ALA A 10 3.32 14.85 14.19
N SER A 11 2.37 13.97 13.81
CA SER A 11 1.06 13.83 14.45
C SER A 11 1.03 12.75 15.56
N SER A 12 2.12 11.99 15.76
CA SER A 12 2.20 10.86 16.70
C SER A 12 2.94 11.30 17.96
N LYS A 13 2.21 11.54 19.05
CA LYS A 13 2.77 12.07 20.32
C LYS A 13 3.67 11.08 21.07
N ASP A 14 3.57 9.80 20.77
CA ASP A 14 4.30 8.70 21.40
C ASP A 14 5.52 8.25 20.62
N MET A 15 5.86 8.94 19.54
CA MET A 15 6.98 8.63 18.64
C MET A 15 7.77 9.90 18.31
N GLU A 16 9.07 9.73 18.10
CA GLU A 16 9.99 10.77 17.67
C GLU A 16 10.69 10.36 16.37
N LEU A 17 10.77 11.29 15.41
CA LEU A 17 11.55 11.11 14.21
C LEU A 17 13.01 11.46 14.47
N VAL A 18 13.85 10.47 14.69
CA VAL A 18 15.31 10.63 14.92
C VAL A 18 16.00 11.18 13.67
N GLY A 19 15.62 10.71 12.49
CA GLY A 19 16.16 11.20 11.23
C GLY A 19 15.70 10.44 10.00
N VAL A 20 16.15 10.92 8.85
CA VAL A 20 15.85 10.36 7.53
C VAL A 20 17.14 9.83 6.92
N PHE A 21 17.17 8.55 6.55
CA PHE A 21 18.31 7.92 5.90
C PHE A 21 18.14 7.90 4.38
N THR A 22 19.21 8.23 3.65
CA THR A 22 19.19 8.27 2.19
C THR A 22 20.44 7.65 1.57
N ARG A 23 20.26 7.06 0.38
CA ARG A 23 21.38 6.60 -0.48
C ARG A 23 21.95 7.73 -1.35
N ARG A 24 21.24 8.85 -1.45
CA ARG A 24 21.71 10.07 -2.13
C ARG A 24 22.56 10.89 -1.18
N ASP A 25 23.23 11.90 -1.70
CA ASP A 25 23.91 12.89 -0.84
C ASP A 25 22.91 13.48 0.17
N PRO A 26 23.13 13.31 1.49
CA PRO A 26 22.27 13.87 2.52
C PRO A 26 22.03 15.37 2.39
N ALA A 27 23.01 16.14 1.94
CA ALA A 27 22.89 17.57 1.75
C ALA A 27 21.89 17.95 0.63
N SER A 28 21.62 17.04 -0.29
CA SER A 28 20.68 17.24 -1.39
C SER A 28 19.21 17.04 -1.00
N LEU A 29 18.94 16.45 0.17
CA LEU A 29 17.58 16.12 0.61
C LEU A 29 17.06 17.16 1.62
N LYS A 30 15.93 17.78 1.30
CA LYS A 30 15.19 18.64 2.23
C LYS A 30 14.02 17.87 2.83
N THR A 31 14.02 17.74 4.16
CA THR A 31 12.91 17.19 4.93
C THR A 31 11.80 18.21 5.13
N LEU A 32 10.57 17.75 5.40
CA LEU A 32 9.43 18.64 5.67
C LEU A 32 9.46 19.18 7.10
N THR A 33 9.93 18.36 8.03
CA THR A 33 9.92 18.65 9.47
C THR A 33 11.21 19.27 9.99
N GLY A 34 12.21 19.47 9.13
CA GLY A 34 13.57 19.86 9.55
C GLY A 34 14.36 18.71 10.18
N ALA A 35 13.88 17.47 10.10
CA ALA A 35 14.59 16.30 10.59
C ALA A 35 15.97 16.15 9.94
N LYS A 36 16.94 15.67 10.70
CA LYS A 36 18.29 15.42 10.21
C LYS A 36 18.28 14.36 9.12
N VAL A 37 19.15 14.54 8.13
CA VAL A 37 19.34 13.56 7.05
C VAL A 37 20.70 12.90 7.22
N PHE A 38 20.72 11.58 7.14
CA PHE A 38 21.89 10.74 7.31
C PHE A 38 22.16 9.92 6.05
N SER A 39 23.41 9.52 5.84
CA SER A 39 23.73 8.48 4.86
C SER A 39 23.24 7.11 5.34
N MET A 40 22.90 6.22 4.41
CA MET A 40 22.60 4.81 4.77
C MET A 40 23.78 4.12 5.47
N GLU A 41 25.01 4.55 5.25
CA GLU A 41 26.21 4.04 5.93
C GLU A 41 26.23 4.38 7.44
N ASP A 42 25.52 5.42 7.86
CA ASP A 42 25.42 5.78 9.27
C ASP A 42 24.41 4.90 10.04
N ALA A 43 23.57 4.16 9.35
CA ALA A 43 22.57 3.31 9.98
C ALA A 43 23.22 2.28 10.95
N GLU A 44 24.36 1.70 10.60
CA GLU A 44 25.03 0.73 11.48
C GLU A 44 25.54 1.37 12.80
N LYS A 45 25.78 2.67 12.81
CA LYS A 45 26.33 3.41 13.96
C LYS A 45 25.24 3.88 14.93
N MET A 46 23.98 3.89 14.52
CA MET A 46 22.86 4.47 15.27
C MET A 46 21.91 3.44 15.87
N THR A 47 22.35 2.20 16.01
CA THR A 47 21.51 1.08 16.52
C THR A 47 21.02 1.27 17.96
N GLN A 48 21.64 2.14 18.74
CA GLN A 48 21.23 2.47 20.11
C GLN A 48 20.28 3.67 20.18
N ASP A 49 20.17 4.44 19.10
CA ASP A 49 19.39 5.68 19.05
C ASP A 49 18.02 5.47 18.40
N ILE A 50 17.82 4.36 17.69
CA ILE A 50 16.64 4.09 16.87
C ILE A 50 16.02 2.75 17.25
N ASP A 51 14.76 2.79 17.69
CA ASP A 51 14.00 1.58 18.03
C ASP A 51 13.43 0.86 16.80
N VAL A 52 12.95 1.61 15.80
CA VAL A 52 12.28 1.07 14.60
C VAL A 52 12.67 1.87 13.36
N MET A 53 12.94 1.20 12.27
CA MET A 53 13.19 1.82 10.97
C MET A 53 12.02 1.54 10.01
N ILE A 54 11.41 2.61 9.49
CA ILE A 54 10.34 2.52 8.47
C ILE A 54 10.99 2.61 7.08
N LEU A 55 10.82 1.56 6.28
CA LEU A 55 11.45 1.42 4.97
C LEU A 55 10.55 1.94 3.86
N CYS A 56 10.96 3.01 3.20
CA CYS A 56 10.23 3.71 2.16
C CYS A 56 10.77 3.45 0.75
N GLY A 57 11.55 2.39 0.57
CA GLY A 57 12.10 1.98 -0.72
C GLY A 57 11.05 1.46 -1.69
N GLY A 58 11.42 1.33 -2.95
CA GLY A 58 10.55 0.73 -3.98
C GLY A 58 10.34 -0.76 -3.75
N SER A 59 9.08 -1.21 -3.78
CA SER A 59 8.71 -2.59 -3.51
C SER A 59 9.41 -3.60 -4.44
N ALA A 60 9.48 -3.29 -5.73
CA ALA A 60 10.05 -4.22 -6.70
C ALA A 60 11.59 -4.36 -6.63
N ASN A 61 12.30 -3.27 -6.28
CA ASN A 61 13.74 -3.18 -6.47
C ASN A 61 14.53 -2.99 -5.18
N ASP A 62 13.98 -2.26 -4.19
CA ASP A 62 14.70 -1.90 -2.98
C ASP A 62 14.37 -2.82 -1.80
N LEU A 63 13.10 -2.96 -1.46
CA LEU A 63 12.64 -3.66 -0.26
C LEU A 63 13.09 -5.12 -0.17
N PRO A 64 13.16 -5.92 -1.28
CA PRO A 64 13.60 -7.31 -1.18
C PRO A 64 14.98 -7.50 -0.52
N LYS A 65 15.87 -6.53 -0.70
CA LYS A 65 17.19 -6.53 -0.07
C LYS A 65 17.23 -5.67 1.19
N GLN A 66 16.65 -4.48 1.11
CA GLN A 66 16.74 -3.49 2.18
C GLN A 66 16.09 -3.98 3.48
N THR A 67 14.92 -4.65 3.40
CA THR A 67 14.24 -5.16 4.59
C THR A 67 15.07 -6.25 5.27
N VAL A 68 15.64 -7.18 4.51
CA VAL A 68 16.50 -8.24 5.04
C VAL A 68 17.74 -7.66 5.73
N ASP A 69 18.40 -6.68 5.11
CA ASP A 69 19.62 -6.10 5.66
C ASP A 69 19.32 -5.25 6.91
N MET A 70 18.27 -4.45 6.89
CA MET A 70 17.93 -3.60 8.04
C MET A 70 17.34 -4.40 9.21
N ALA A 71 16.70 -5.55 8.97
CA ALA A 71 16.22 -6.44 10.03
C ALA A 71 17.34 -7.08 10.85
N LYS A 72 18.59 -7.01 10.41
CA LYS A 72 19.78 -7.39 11.21
C LYS A 72 20.07 -6.39 12.32
N LEU A 73 19.73 -5.14 12.12
CA LEU A 73 20.11 -4.01 12.97
C LEU A 73 18.94 -3.47 13.78
N TYR A 74 17.76 -3.41 13.19
CA TYR A 74 16.58 -2.71 13.70
C TYR A 74 15.32 -3.55 13.67
N ASN A 75 14.34 -3.21 14.49
CA ASN A 75 12.97 -3.53 14.14
C ASN A 75 12.61 -2.74 12.88
N VAL A 76 11.92 -3.36 11.94
CA VAL A 76 11.62 -2.72 10.65
C VAL A 76 10.15 -2.85 10.27
N VAL A 77 9.68 -1.90 9.48
CA VAL A 77 8.35 -1.97 8.84
C VAL A 77 8.50 -1.60 7.38
N ASP A 78 7.89 -2.38 6.48
CA ASP A 78 7.85 -2.09 5.05
C ASP A 78 6.44 -2.18 4.46
N SER A 79 6.29 -1.65 3.25
CA SER A 79 5.07 -1.73 2.44
C SER A 79 5.28 -2.58 1.19
N PHE A 80 5.95 -3.71 1.30
CA PHE A 80 6.18 -4.61 0.16
C PHE A 80 4.86 -5.11 -0.43
N ASP A 81 4.60 -4.82 -1.72
CA ASP A 81 3.32 -5.04 -2.38
C ASP A 81 3.40 -5.95 -3.63
N THR A 82 4.54 -6.56 -3.87
CA THR A 82 4.65 -7.56 -4.96
C THR A 82 4.02 -8.88 -4.51
N HIS A 83 2.67 -8.95 -4.57
CA HIS A 83 1.84 -10.00 -3.98
C HIS A 83 2.37 -11.43 -4.18
N ALA A 84 2.73 -11.79 -5.40
CA ALA A 84 3.22 -13.14 -5.72
C ALA A 84 4.55 -13.49 -5.03
N LYS A 85 5.30 -12.51 -4.53
CA LYS A 85 6.59 -12.69 -3.88
C LYS A 85 6.54 -12.50 -2.35
N ILE A 86 5.39 -12.17 -1.78
CA ILE A 86 5.25 -11.96 -0.32
C ILE A 86 5.72 -13.20 0.46
N PRO A 87 5.35 -14.45 0.13
CA PRO A 87 5.83 -15.61 0.88
C PRO A 87 7.35 -15.76 0.87
N GLN A 88 7.99 -15.49 -0.26
CA GLN A 88 9.45 -15.55 -0.38
C GLN A 88 10.12 -14.42 0.41
N HIS A 89 9.58 -13.21 0.34
CA HIS A 89 10.06 -12.06 1.08
C HIS A 89 9.94 -12.32 2.59
N PHE A 90 8.79 -12.82 3.04
CA PHE A 90 8.56 -13.21 4.43
C PHE A 90 9.64 -14.18 4.94
N ALA A 91 9.88 -15.26 4.22
CA ALA A 91 10.86 -16.27 4.65
C ALA A 91 12.28 -15.70 4.80
N ALA A 92 12.72 -14.87 3.85
CA ALA A 92 14.04 -14.24 3.90
C ALA A 92 14.17 -13.24 5.05
N VAL A 93 13.15 -12.44 5.28
CA VAL A 93 13.10 -11.43 6.35
C VAL A 93 12.99 -12.11 7.73
N ASP A 94 12.18 -13.19 7.84
CA ASP A 94 11.98 -13.92 9.09
C ASP A 94 13.29 -14.53 9.62
N THR A 95 14.08 -15.13 8.73
CA THR A 95 15.39 -15.64 9.08
C THR A 95 16.28 -14.54 9.65
N SER A 96 16.40 -13.42 8.93
CA SER A 96 17.23 -12.28 9.35
C SER A 96 16.78 -11.68 10.68
N ALA A 97 15.48 -11.47 10.85
CA ALA A 97 14.92 -10.87 12.06
C ALA A 97 15.07 -11.77 13.28
N LYS A 98 14.81 -13.09 13.14
CA LYS A 98 14.97 -14.07 14.24
C LYS A 98 16.41 -14.19 14.72
N GLU A 99 17.35 -14.31 13.80
CA GLU A 99 18.77 -14.44 14.12
C GLU A 99 19.32 -13.23 14.92
N ASN A 100 18.71 -12.06 14.75
CA ASN A 100 19.13 -10.81 15.39
C ASN A 100 18.17 -10.32 16.49
N GLY A 101 17.17 -11.11 16.88
CA GLY A 101 16.22 -10.74 17.94
C GLY A 101 15.37 -9.53 17.62
N LYS A 102 15.09 -9.27 16.34
CA LYS A 102 14.30 -8.12 15.85
C LYS A 102 12.91 -8.54 15.40
N ILE A 103 12.01 -7.58 15.35
CA ILE A 103 10.69 -7.68 14.69
C ILE A 103 10.77 -7.02 13.32
N ALA A 104 10.29 -7.70 12.31
CA ALA A 104 10.08 -7.14 10.98
C ALA A 104 8.62 -7.27 10.60
N VAL A 105 7.92 -6.15 10.39
CA VAL A 105 6.55 -6.15 9.86
C VAL A 105 6.61 -5.85 8.38
N ILE A 106 6.19 -6.78 7.56
CA ILE A 106 6.22 -6.63 6.10
C ILE A 106 4.82 -6.45 5.52
N SER A 107 4.78 -5.87 4.31
CA SER A 107 3.54 -5.72 3.54
C SER A 107 2.45 -4.96 4.31
N ALA A 108 2.88 -3.99 5.14
CA ALA A 108 1.99 -3.11 5.86
C ALA A 108 1.58 -1.93 4.98
N GLY A 109 0.29 -1.83 4.72
CA GLY A 109 -0.32 -0.76 3.92
C GLY A 109 -1.83 -0.87 3.96
N TRP A 110 -2.50 -0.28 2.99
CA TRP A 110 -3.94 -0.47 2.89
C TRP A 110 -4.31 -1.68 2.03
N ASP A 111 -3.53 -2.01 0.96
CA ASP A 111 -3.65 -3.26 0.19
C ASP A 111 -2.30 -3.59 -0.51
N PRO A 112 -1.53 -4.56 0.01
CA PRO A 112 -1.81 -5.42 1.17
C PRO A 112 -1.82 -4.66 2.50
N GLY A 113 -2.55 -5.18 3.48
CA GLY A 113 -2.65 -4.63 4.82
C GLY A 113 -4.08 -4.56 5.33
N MET A 114 -4.68 -3.36 5.40
CA MET A 114 -6.04 -3.17 5.93
C MET A 114 -7.10 -3.96 5.14
N PHE A 115 -7.04 -3.96 3.81
CA PHE A 115 -7.94 -4.78 2.99
C PHE A 115 -7.71 -6.28 3.20
N SER A 116 -6.46 -6.69 3.43
CA SER A 116 -6.14 -8.08 3.76
C SER A 116 -6.81 -8.53 5.05
N LEU A 117 -6.77 -7.68 6.10
CA LEU A 117 -7.48 -7.92 7.36
C LEU A 117 -9.00 -8.00 7.15
N ASN A 118 -9.58 -7.09 6.36
CA ASN A 118 -11.02 -7.11 6.09
C ASN A 118 -11.45 -8.38 5.34
N ARG A 119 -10.65 -8.83 4.38
CA ARG A 119 -10.89 -10.13 3.71
C ARG A 119 -10.80 -11.29 4.69
N LEU A 120 -9.79 -11.32 5.54
CA LEU A 120 -9.60 -12.38 6.54
C LEU A 120 -10.77 -12.42 7.53
N TYR A 121 -11.17 -11.28 8.10
CA TYR A 121 -12.32 -11.21 9.00
C TYR A 121 -13.61 -11.63 8.31
N GLY A 122 -13.84 -11.15 7.09
CA GLY A 122 -15.01 -11.54 6.30
C GLY A 122 -15.10 -13.05 6.08
N GLN A 123 -13.99 -13.68 5.68
CA GLN A 123 -13.90 -15.14 5.50
C GLN A 123 -14.10 -15.92 6.80
N ALA A 124 -13.56 -15.42 7.90
CA ALA A 124 -13.65 -16.08 9.19
C ALA A 124 -15.08 -16.09 9.75
N VAL A 125 -15.85 -15.00 9.55
CA VAL A 125 -17.21 -14.88 10.09
C VAL A 125 -18.31 -15.37 9.13
N LEU A 126 -18.04 -15.36 7.83
CA LEU A 126 -18.94 -15.85 6.77
C LEU A 126 -18.18 -16.85 5.88
N PRO A 127 -17.91 -18.08 6.34
CA PRO A 127 -17.13 -19.06 5.58
C PRO A 127 -17.77 -19.45 4.24
N ASN A 128 -19.11 -19.50 4.17
CA ASN A 128 -19.86 -19.76 2.95
C ASN A 128 -20.14 -18.44 2.23
N GLY A 129 -19.24 -18.02 1.34
CA GLY A 129 -19.42 -16.74 0.63
C GLY A 129 -18.29 -16.42 -0.32
N HIS A 130 -18.38 -15.24 -0.94
CA HIS A 130 -17.47 -14.76 -1.97
C HIS A 130 -16.81 -13.44 -1.57
N ASP A 131 -15.53 -13.28 -1.93
CA ASP A 131 -14.81 -12.03 -1.76
C ASP A 131 -14.74 -11.25 -3.07
N TYR A 132 -14.99 -9.97 -2.98
CA TYR A 132 -14.76 -9.05 -4.10
C TYR A 132 -13.88 -7.90 -3.65
N THR A 133 -12.90 -7.54 -4.48
CA THR A 133 -12.10 -6.35 -4.28
C THR A 133 -12.17 -5.50 -5.54
N PHE A 134 -12.55 -4.24 -5.34
CA PHE A 134 -12.54 -3.22 -6.38
C PHE A 134 -11.60 -2.10 -5.96
N TRP A 135 -10.64 -1.77 -6.82
CA TRP A 135 -9.69 -0.68 -6.59
C TRP A 135 -10.11 0.57 -7.35
N GLY A 136 -9.97 1.72 -6.73
CA GLY A 136 -10.21 3.04 -7.33
C GLY A 136 -11.47 3.74 -6.74
N LYS A 137 -11.89 4.86 -7.29
CA LYS A 137 -11.19 5.59 -8.36
C LYS A 137 -9.82 6.05 -7.86
N GLY A 138 -8.73 5.71 -8.58
CA GLY A 138 -7.42 6.05 -8.07
C GLY A 138 -6.27 5.97 -9.08
N VAL A 139 -5.24 6.76 -8.83
CA VAL A 139 -4.03 6.83 -9.66
C VAL A 139 -3.13 5.64 -9.35
N SER A 140 -2.90 4.78 -10.33
CA SER A 140 -1.88 3.74 -10.25
C SER A 140 -0.53 4.28 -10.71
N GLN A 141 0.41 4.40 -9.78
CA GLN A 141 1.75 4.90 -10.10
C GLN A 141 2.52 3.93 -11.00
N GLY A 142 2.46 2.64 -10.73
CA GLY A 142 3.13 1.63 -11.54
C GLY A 142 2.64 1.60 -12.99
N HIS A 143 1.34 1.72 -13.22
CA HIS A 143 0.76 1.81 -14.57
C HIS A 143 1.12 3.14 -15.24
N SER A 144 1.09 4.25 -14.51
CA SER A 144 1.54 5.55 -15.01
C SER A 144 3.01 5.53 -15.42
N ASP A 145 3.87 4.86 -14.65
CA ASP A 145 5.28 4.68 -14.98
C ASP A 145 5.49 3.80 -16.22
N ALA A 146 4.67 2.77 -16.40
CA ALA A 146 4.73 1.94 -17.61
C ALA A 146 4.40 2.76 -18.86
N ILE A 147 3.38 3.63 -18.80
CA ILE A 147 3.03 4.54 -19.91
C ILE A 147 4.17 5.53 -20.18
N ARG A 148 4.77 6.13 -19.15
CA ARG A 148 5.88 7.09 -19.31
C ARG A 148 7.13 6.52 -19.99
N ARG A 149 7.29 5.19 -19.98
CA ARG A 149 8.41 4.51 -20.65
C ARG A 149 8.16 4.26 -22.15
N ILE A 150 6.94 4.49 -22.64
CA ILE A 150 6.63 4.36 -24.06
C ILE A 150 7.31 5.50 -24.83
N GLU A 151 7.94 5.19 -25.94
CA GLU A 151 8.57 6.18 -26.83
C GLU A 151 7.52 7.20 -27.29
N GLY A 152 7.89 8.48 -27.27
CA GLY A 152 6.98 9.58 -27.61
C GLY A 152 6.09 10.08 -26.48
N VAL A 153 6.07 9.43 -25.30
CA VAL A 153 5.37 9.94 -24.13
C VAL A 153 6.27 10.87 -23.33
N GLN A 154 5.74 12.03 -22.93
CA GLN A 154 6.39 13.00 -22.05
C GLN A 154 6.02 12.77 -20.60
N ASP A 155 4.72 12.69 -20.29
CA ASP A 155 4.20 12.37 -18.95
C ASP A 155 2.84 11.65 -19.08
N ALA A 156 2.40 11.01 -18.01
CA ALA A 156 1.11 10.33 -17.97
C ALA A 156 0.58 10.13 -16.55
N ARG A 157 -0.74 10.05 -16.43
CA ARG A 157 -1.46 9.54 -15.26
C ARG A 157 -2.47 8.49 -15.70
N GLN A 158 -2.52 7.41 -14.95
CA GLN A 158 -3.50 6.34 -15.19
C GLN A 158 -4.40 6.17 -13.98
N TYR A 159 -5.70 6.11 -14.21
CA TYR A 159 -6.72 5.86 -13.21
C TYR A 159 -7.32 4.47 -13.36
N THR A 160 -7.36 3.72 -12.27
CA THR A 160 -8.18 2.52 -12.13
C THR A 160 -9.55 2.94 -11.63
N ILE A 161 -10.59 2.52 -12.31
CA ILE A 161 -11.98 2.90 -12.00
C ILE A 161 -12.82 1.64 -11.91
N PRO A 162 -13.49 1.39 -10.78
CA PRO A 162 -14.41 0.25 -10.68
C PRO A 162 -15.63 0.44 -11.58
N VAL A 163 -16.12 -0.65 -12.14
CA VAL A 163 -17.35 -0.66 -12.93
C VAL A 163 -18.54 -0.64 -11.98
N GLU A 164 -19.32 0.43 -12.01
CA GLU A 164 -20.44 0.66 -11.07
C GLU A 164 -21.48 -0.47 -11.14
N ALA A 165 -21.81 -0.95 -12.34
CA ALA A 165 -22.76 -2.05 -12.49
C ALA A 165 -22.29 -3.34 -11.80
N ALA A 166 -20.97 -3.60 -11.77
CA ALA A 166 -20.40 -4.73 -11.06
C ALA A 166 -20.47 -4.54 -9.54
N LEU A 167 -20.18 -3.32 -9.05
CA LEU A 167 -20.35 -2.99 -7.63
C LEU A 167 -21.77 -3.20 -7.16
N GLU A 168 -22.73 -2.68 -7.91
CA GLU A 168 -24.16 -2.77 -7.56
C GLU A 168 -24.69 -4.22 -7.63
N SER A 169 -24.18 -5.05 -8.54
CA SER A 169 -24.58 -6.48 -8.57
C SER A 169 -24.11 -7.21 -7.32
N VAL A 170 -22.90 -6.93 -6.83
CA VAL A 170 -22.41 -7.48 -5.56
C VAL A 170 -23.25 -6.98 -4.38
N ARG A 171 -23.58 -5.68 -4.33
CA ARG A 171 -24.40 -5.08 -3.27
C ARG A 171 -25.80 -5.68 -3.20
N ARG A 172 -26.37 -6.06 -4.34
CA ARG A 172 -27.66 -6.77 -4.39
C ARG A 172 -27.57 -8.25 -3.99
N GLY A 173 -26.35 -8.77 -3.73
CA GLY A 173 -26.13 -10.16 -3.36
C GLY A 173 -26.33 -11.13 -4.53
N GLU A 174 -26.03 -10.71 -5.75
CA GLU A 174 -26.15 -11.56 -6.95
C GLU A 174 -24.95 -12.53 -7.10
N ASP A 175 -23.89 -12.34 -6.32
CA ASP A 175 -22.66 -13.13 -6.31
C ASP A 175 -22.09 -13.41 -7.72
N PRO A 176 -21.86 -12.35 -8.55
CA PRO A 176 -21.46 -12.52 -9.93
C PRO A 176 -20.04 -13.08 -10.07
N GLU A 177 -19.81 -13.93 -11.04
CA GLU A 177 -18.46 -14.24 -11.51
C GLU A 177 -17.99 -13.11 -12.43
N LEU A 178 -16.95 -12.38 -11.97
CA LEU A 178 -16.47 -11.18 -12.66
C LEU A 178 -15.04 -11.37 -13.15
N THR A 179 -14.84 -11.17 -14.45
CA THR A 179 -13.51 -11.05 -15.05
C THR A 179 -12.86 -9.73 -14.65
N THR A 180 -11.55 -9.60 -14.86
CA THR A 180 -10.79 -8.37 -14.64
C THR A 180 -11.42 -7.17 -15.36
N ARG A 181 -11.80 -7.35 -16.64
CA ARG A 181 -12.45 -6.34 -17.49
C ARG A 181 -13.82 -5.91 -16.95
N GLN A 182 -14.58 -6.84 -16.42
CA GLN A 182 -15.90 -6.54 -15.84
C GLN A 182 -15.80 -5.80 -14.49
N LYS A 183 -14.68 -5.92 -13.78
CA LYS A 183 -14.47 -5.26 -12.49
C LYS A 183 -13.95 -3.82 -12.62
N HIS A 184 -13.05 -3.57 -13.58
CA HIS A 184 -12.35 -2.28 -13.68
C HIS A 184 -12.17 -1.85 -15.12
N ILE A 185 -12.27 -0.54 -15.33
CA ILE A 185 -11.81 0.14 -16.54
C ILE A 185 -10.55 0.95 -16.24
N ARG A 186 -9.84 1.34 -17.30
CA ARG A 186 -8.64 2.16 -17.24
C ARG A 186 -8.85 3.47 -17.98
N GLU A 187 -8.55 4.59 -17.33
CA GLU A 187 -8.44 5.91 -17.98
C GLU A 187 -7.00 6.38 -17.90
N CYS A 188 -6.44 6.73 -19.06
CA CYS A 188 -5.07 7.20 -19.20
C CYS A 188 -5.08 8.62 -19.75
N PHE A 189 -4.46 9.55 -19.02
CA PHE A 189 -4.22 10.91 -19.44
C PHE A 189 -2.75 11.03 -19.80
N VAL A 190 -2.46 11.33 -21.06
CA VAL A 190 -1.13 11.21 -21.66
C VAL A 190 -0.70 12.51 -22.31
N VAL A 191 0.48 12.98 -21.96
CA VAL A 191 1.15 14.09 -22.64
C VAL A 191 2.12 13.49 -23.66
N ALA A 192 1.83 13.67 -24.94
CA ALA A 192 2.73 13.24 -26.01
C ALA A 192 3.81 14.29 -26.28
N LYS A 193 5.02 13.84 -26.61
CA LYS A 193 6.08 14.75 -27.11
C LYS A 193 5.66 15.35 -28.45
N GLU A 194 6.22 16.51 -28.75
CA GLU A 194 5.99 17.17 -30.05
C GLU A 194 6.39 16.24 -31.21
N GLY A 195 5.52 16.12 -32.20
CA GLY A 195 5.72 15.28 -33.39
C GLY A 195 5.51 13.77 -33.16
N ALA A 196 5.21 13.32 -31.93
CA ALA A 196 4.94 11.90 -31.67
C ALA A 196 3.59 11.45 -32.25
N ASP A 197 3.54 10.25 -32.80
CA ASP A 197 2.32 9.64 -33.32
C ASP A 197 1.43 9.15 -32.17
N ARG A 198 0.32 9.85 -31.93
CA ARG A 198 -0.64 9.53 -30.88
C ARG A 198 -1.32 8.17 -31.07
N ASN A 199 -1.49 7.72 -32.31
CA ASN A 199 -2.11 6.42 -32.58
C ASN A 199 -1.16 5.27 -32.19
N VAL A 200 0.13 5.42 -32.47
CA VAL A 200 1.17 4.45 -32.07
C VAL A 200 1.23 4.38 -30.53
N ILE A 201 1.25 5.53 -29.86
CA ILE A 201 1.24 5.58 -28.39
C ILE A 201 -0.02 4.91 -27.81
N LYS A 202 -1.20 5.24 -28.35
CA LYS A 202 -2.47 4.64 -27.91
C LYS A 202 -2.46 3.13 -28.08
N GLU A 203 -2.05 2.64 -29.22
CA GLU A 203 -1.98 1.20 -29.49
C GLU A 203 -1.01 0.50 -28.54
N ALA A 204 0.18 1.09 -28.31
CA ALA A 204 1.16 0.56 -27.36
C ALA A 204 0.62 0.49 -25.92
N ILE A 205 -0.25 1.43 -25.53
CA ILE A 205 -0.90 1.41 -24.21
C ILE A 205 -1.93 0.29 -24.16
N VAL A 206 -2.93 0.30 -25.04
CA VAL A 206 -4.11 -0.58 -24.91
C VAL A 206 -3.76 -2.07 -25.12
N THR A 207 -2.67 -2.36 -25.80
CA THR A 207 -2.18 -3.74 -26.03
C THR A 207 -1.11 -4.19 -25.05
N MET A 208 -0.68 -3.34 -24.12
CA MET A 208 0.40 -3.64 -23.18
C MET A 208 0.04 -4.81 -22.26
N PRO A 209 0.76 -5.95 -22.33
CA PRO A 209 0.50 -7.11 -21.49
C PRO A 209 0.70 -6.81 -20.01
N ASN A 210 -0.08 -7.46 -19.15
CA ASN A 210 -0.07 -7.35 -17.68
C ASN A 210 -0.48 -5.98 -17.12
N TYR A 211 -0.72 -4.97 -17.96
CA TYR A 211 -1.11 -3.63 -17.54
C TYR A 211 -2.47 -3.20 -18.06
N PHE A 212 -2.69 -3.32 -19.38
CA PHE A 212 -3.85 -2.75 -20.07
C PHE A 212 -4.62 -3.71 -20.96
N ALA A 213 -3.97 -4.73 -21.53
CA ALA A 213 -4.56 -5.63 -22.53
C ALA A 213 -5.83 -6.35 -22.03
N ASP A 214 -5.93 -6.61 -20.71
CA ASP A 214 -7.07 -7.30 -20.09
C ASP A 214 -8.17 -6.34 -19.63
N TYR A 215 -8.09 -5.04 -19.97
CA TYR A 215 -9.03 -4.01 -19.51
C TYR A 215 -9.62 -3.22 -20.68
N ASP A 216 -10.80 -2.64 -20.44
CA ASP A 216 -11.30 -1.57 -21.27
C ASP A 216 -10.56 -0.28 -20.91
N THR A 217 -9.71 0.17 -21.87
CA THR A 217 -8.79 1.27 -21.64
C THR A 217 -9.11 2.44 -22.57
N THR A 218 -9.35 3.60 -21.98
CA THR A 218 -9.49 4.87 -22.70
C THR A 218 -8.22 5.71 -22.54
N VAL A 219 -7.74 6.27 -23.66
CA VAL A 219 -6.55 7.13 -23.69
C VAL A 219 -6.95 8.53 -24.15
N HIS A 220 -6.69 9.52 -23.29
CA HIS A 220 -6.89 10.94 -23.53
C HIS A 220 -5.52 11.60 -23.72
N PHE A 221 -5.33 12.30 -24.83
CA PHE A 221 -4.14 13.13 -25.03
C PHE A 221 -4.44 14.55 -24.61
N ILE A 222 -3.70 15.03 -23.63
CA ILE A 222 -3.86 16.35 -23.01
C ILE A 222 -2.53 17.11 -22.99
N SER A 223 -2.57 18.40 -22.65
CA SER A 223 -1.37 19.20 -22.44
C SER A 223 -0.72 18.93 -21.09
N GLN A 224 0.55 19.33 -20.92
CA GLN A 224 1.22 19.27 -19.62
C GLN A 224 0.52 20.14 -18.58
N GLU A 225 0.04 21.32 -18.99
CA GLU A 225 -0.69 22.25 -18.11
C GLU A 225 -1.99 21.62 -17.58
N GLU A 226 -2.74 20.91 -18.43
CA GLU A 226 -3.94 20.17 -18.02
C GLU A 226 -3.58 19.03 -17.07
N LEU A 227 -2.51 18.27 -17.37
CA LEU A 227 -2.07 17.18 -16.50
C LEU A 227 -1.69 17.71 -15.11
N ASP A 228 -0.94 18.81 -15.04
CA ASP A 228 -0.47 19.42 -13.80
C ASP A 228 -1.62 20.06 -13.01
N ARG A 229 -2.60 20.64 -13.67
CA ARG A 229 -3.76 21.28 -13.03
C ARG A 229 -4.77 20.25 -12.50
N ASP A 230 -5.14 19.27 -13.32
CA ASP A 230 -6.29 18.40 -13.07
C ASP A 230 -5.91 17.01 -12.53
N HIS A 231 -4.64 16.60 -12.69
CA HIS A 231 -4.16 15.27 -12.37
C HIS A 231 -2.89 15.25 -11.50
N ALA A 232 -2.57 16.35 -10.81
CA ALA A 232 -1.39 16.44 -9.93
C ALA A 232 -1.51 15.57 -8.69
N GLY A 233 -2.71 15.35 -8.20
CA GLY A 233 -2.97 14.53 -7.01
C GLY A 233 -2.73 13.03 -7.23
N ILE A 234 -2.62 12.30 -6.13
CA ILE A 234 -2.46 10.84 -6.12
C ILE A 234 -3.60 10.23 -5.27
N PRO A 235 -4.88 10.48 -5.61
CA PRO A 235 -5.99 9.85 -4.93
C PRO A 235 -6.02 8.36 -5.22
N HIS A 236 -6.54 7.59 -4.27
CA HIS A 236 -6.77 6.17 -4.45
C HIS A 236 -7.88 5.67 -3.52
N GLY A 237 -8.00 4.39 -3.40
CA GLY A 237 -8.91 3.70 -2.50
C GLY A 237 -9.47 2.45 -3.13
N GLY A 238 -10.58 1.99 -2.59
CA GLY A 238 -11.26 0.81 -3.09
C GLY A 238 -12.32 0.31 -2.13
N ILE A 239 -12.89 -0.83 -2.47
CA ILE A 239 -13.92 -1.48 -1.70
C ILE A 239 -13.62 -2.98 -1.63
N VAL A 240 -13.70 -3.53 -0.42
CA VAL A 240 -13.70 -4.97 -0.19
C VAL A 240 -15.11 -5.38 0.21
N PHE A 241 -15.65 -6.36 -0.48
CA PHE A 241 -16.91 -7.01 -0.11
C PHE A 241 -16.64 -8.44 0.35
N ARG A 242 -17.42 -8.87 1.33
CA ARG A 242 -17.69 -10.27 1.61
C ARG A 242 -19.17 -10.49 1.57
N THR A 243 -19.65 -11.26 0.62
CA THR A 243 -21.00 -11.82 0.64
C THR A 243 -20.97 -13.16 1.36
N GLY A 244 -22.10 -13.61 1.86
CA GLY A 244 -22.20 -14.93 2.47
C GLY A 244 -23.56 -15.21 3.04
N THR A 245 -23.74 -16.46 3.46
CA THR A 245 -24.99 -16.95 4.03
C THR A 245 -24.79 -17.59 5.39
N THR A 246 -25.85 -17.57 6.20
CA THR A 246 -25.95 -18.30 7.46
C THR A 246 -27.28 -19.03 7.55
N GLY A 247 -27.44 -19.85 8.60
CA GLY A 247 -28.56 -20.76 8.76
C GLY A 247 -28.26 -22.17 8.23
N LEU A 248 -28.98 -23.15 8.69
CA LEU A 248 -28.76 -24.57 8.30
C LEU A 248 -28.98 -24.82 6.80
N ASN A 249 -29.83 -24.03 6.18
CA ASN A 249 -30.17 -24.12 4.76
C ASN A 249 -29.70 -22.89 3.97
N ASN A 250 -28.73 -22.11 4.52
CA ASN A 250 -28.25 -20.88 3.91
C ASN A 250 -29.34 -19.83 3.63
N GLU A 251 -30.36 -19.76 4.49
CA GLU A 251 -31.57 -18.94 4.30
C GLU A 251 -31.36 -17.45 4.57
N HIS A 252 -30.27 -17.07 5.29
CA HIS A 252 -29.98 -15.68 5.62
C HIS A 252 -28.77 -15.17 4.83
N ARG A 253 -28.98 -14.14 4.04
CA ARG A 253 -27.92 -13.49 3.26
C ARG A 253 -27.30 -12.34 4.03
N HIS A 254 -25.97 -12.18 3.88
CA HIS A 254 -25.20 -11.12 4.53
C HIS A 254 -24.24 -10.48 3.53
N LEU A 255 -23.98 -9.20 3.75
CA LEU A 255 -22.98 -8.43 3.02
C LEU A 255 -22.15 -7.64 4.02
N ILE A 256 -20.82 -7.78 3.94
CA ILE A 256 -19.88 -6.88 4.59
C ILE A 256 -19.25 -6.01 3.50
N GLU A 257 -19.30 -4.71 3.66
CA GLU A 257 -18.66 -3.75 2.76
C GLU A 257 -17.70 -2.88 3.56
N TYR A 258 -16.44 -2.86 3.16
CA TYR A 258 -15.44 -1.96 3.69
C TYR A 258 -14.90 -1.08 2.57
N LYS A 259 -15.12 0.23 2.68
CA LYS A 259 -14.73 1.23 1.69
C LYS A 259 -13.62 2.13 2.22
N LEU A 260 -12.64 2.38 1.39
CA LEU A 260 -11.54 3.30 1.66
C LEU A 260 -11.47 4.36 0.55
N THR A 261 -11.41 5.63 0.93
CA THR A 261 -11.25 6.77 0.03
C THR A 261 -10.04 7.59 0.50
N LEU A 262 -9.07 7.76 -0.37
CA LEU A 262 -7.78 8.39 -0.07
C LEU A 262 -7.56 9.58 -1.01
N ASP A 263 -7.35 10.77 -0.45
CA ASP A 263 -6.91 11.93 -1.23
C ASP A 263 -5.43 11.83 -1.58
N SER A 264 -4.64 11.20 -0.70
CA SER A 264 -3.21 10.95 -0.89
C SER A 264 -2.85 9.51 -0.49
N ASN A 265 -2.69 8.65 -1.47
CA ASN A 265 -2.26 7.26 -1.25
C ASN A 265 -0.94 7.16 -0.45
N PRO A 266 0.16 7.87 -0.82
CA PRO A 266 1.42 7.74 -0.09
C PRO A 266 1.35 8.25 1.35
N GLU A 267 0.57 9.27 1.66
CA GLU A 267 0.42 9.77 3.03
C GLU A 267 -0.39 8.82 3.90
N PHE A 268 -1.50 8.31 3.38
CA PHE A 268 -2.29 7.33 4.12
C PHE A 268 -1.50 6.05 4.39
N THR A 269 -0.81 5.50 3.38
CA THR A 269 0.05 4.33 3.56
C THR A 269 1.13 4.59 4.61
N SER A 270 1.70 5.79 4.62
CA SER A 270 2.69 6.18 5.63
C SER A 270 2.12 6.19 7.06
N SER A 271 0.88 6.65 7.24
CA SER A 271 0.19 6.59 8.55
C SER A 271 -0.03 5.14 9.01
N VAL A 272 -0.34 4.25 8.08
CA VAL A 272 -0.42 2.81 8.37
C VAL A 272 0.94 2.27 8.82
N LEU A 273 2.03 2.59 8.09
CA LEU A 273 3.38 2.17 8.47
C LEU A 273 3.78 2.65 9.87
N VAL A 274 3.44 3.89 10.24
CA VAL A 274 3.71 4.45 11.58
C VAL A 274 2.95 3.67 12.66
N ALA A 275 1.68 3.31 12.42
CA ALA A 275 0.93 2.47 13.35
C ALA A 275 1.58 1.08 13.53
N PHE A 276 2.03 0.46 12.45
CA PHE A 276 2.72 -0.83 12.53
C PHE A 276 4.14 -0.73 13.10
N ALA A 277 4.81 0.42 12.98
CA ALA A 277 6.08 0.67 13.66
C ALA A 277 5.90 0.67 15.19
N ARG A 278 4.82 1.26 15.71
CA ARG A 278 4.44 1.19 17.12
C ARG A 278 4.26 -0.27 17.57
N ALA A 279 3.56 -1.06 16.77
CA ALA A 279 3.36 -2.48 17.05
C ALA A 279 4.69 -3.26 17.06
N ALA A 280 5.55 -3.05 16.08
CA ALA A 280 6.87 -3.69 16.01
C ALA A 280 7.72 -3.41 17.26
N TYR A 281 7.75 -2.15 17.71
CA TYR A 281 8.42 -1.76 18.94
C TYR A 281 7.88 -2.49 20.17
N ARG A 282 6.56 -2.44 20.38
CA ARG A 282 5.90 -3.04 21.56
C ARG A 282 6.12 -4.56 21.59
N MET A 283 5.91 -5.24 20.49
CA MET A 283 6.12 -6.68 20.38
C MET A 283 7.58 -7.08 20.68
N ASN A 284 8.54 -6.30 20.19
CA ASN A 284 9.95 -6.56 20.47
C ASN A 284 10.30 -6.32 21.95
N LYS A 285 9.72 -5.28 22.60
CA LYS A 285 9.87 -5.05 24.05
C LYS A 285 9.27 -6.18 24.90
N GLU A 286 8.30 -6.91 24.39
CA GLU A 286 7.72 -8.12 25.01
C GLU A 286 8.53 -9.39 24.70
N GLY A 287 9.68 -9.27 24.06
CA GLY A 287 10.58 -10.38 23.76
C GLY A 287 10.26 -11.18 22.51
N MET A 288 9.32 -10.68 21.69
CA MET A 288 9.03 -11.31 20.39
C MET A 288 10.10 -10.96 19.34
N SER A 289 10.29 -11.86 18.38
CA SER A 289 11.17 -11.66 17.24
C SER A 289 10.62 -12.33 15.97
N GLY A 290 11.28 -12.09 14.84
CA GLY A 290 10.93 -12.66 13.55
C GLY A 290 10.03 -11.77 12.70
N CYS A 291 9.70 -12.25 11.52
CA CYS A 291 8.84 -11.56 10.58
C CYS A 291 7.35 -11.69 10.97
N LYS A 292 6.61 -10.64 10.76
CA LYS A 292 5.18 -10.54 10.99
C LYS A 292 4.52 -9.91 9.78
N THR A 293 3.26 -10.24 9.58
CA THR A 293 2.34 -9.55 8.68
C THR A 293 1.24 -8.87 9.50
N VAL A 294 0.34 -8.18 8.84
CA VAL A 294 -0.85 -7.62 9.49
C VAL A 294 -1.73 -8.68 10.17
N PHE A 295 -1.59 -9.95 9.79
CA PHE A 295 -2.37 -11.06 10.37
C PHE A 295 -1.87 -11.50 11.75
N ASP A 296 -0.63 -11.20 12.07
CA ASP A 296 0.06 -11.67 13.28
C ASP A 296 0.00 -10.65 14.44
N ILE A 297 -0.61 -9.49 14.20
CA ILE A 297 -0.55 -8.34 15.10
C ILE A 297 -1.93 -8.04 15.68
N ALA A 298 -2.05 -8.14 17.01
CA ALA A 298 -3.28 -7.76 17.69
C ALA A 298 -3.54 -6.24 17.52
N PRO A 299 -4.77 -5.81 17.18
CA PRO A 299 -5.07 -4.41 16.87
C PRO A 299 -4.68 -3.42 17.97
N ALA A 300 -4.71 -3.82 19.24
CA ALA A 300 -4.32 -2.96 20.36
C ALA A 300 -2.86 -2.49 20.30
N TYR A 301 -1.96 -3.22 19.64
CA TYR A 301 -0.57 -2.79 19.45
C TYR A 301 -0.43 -1.56 18.54
N LEU A 302 -1.41 -1.34 17.66
CA LEU A 302 -1.37 -0.26 16.67
C LEU A 302 -1.73 1.11 17.28
N HIS A 303 -2.53 1.14 18.32
CA HIS A 303 -3.07 2.37 18.89
C HIS A 303 -2.14 2.97 19.95
N PRO A 304 -1.97 4.32 20.01
CA PRO A 304 -1.12 4.95 21.04
C PRO A 304 -1.62 4.74 22.47
N GLU A 305 -2.93 4.67 22.68
CA GLU A 305 -3.55 4.50 23.98
C GLU A 305 -3.39 3.09 24.56
N SER A 306 -3.54 2.97 25.89
CA SER A 306 -3.48 1.69 26.59
C SER A 306 -4.69 0.80 26.29
N GLY A 307 -4.55 -0.51 26.49
CA GLY A 307 -5.65 -1.45 26.34
C GLY A 307 -6.84 -1.16 27.24
N ASP A 308 -6.63 -0.55 28.42
CA ASP A 308 -7.73 -0.14 29.33
C ASP A 308 -8.55 1.00 28.71
N VAL A 309 -7.88 2.00 28.15
CA VAL A 309 -8.56 3.10 27.44
C VAL A 309 -9.32 2.59 26.22
N LEU A 310 -8.71 1.70 25.44
CA LEU A 310 -9.37 1.13 24.27
C LEU A 310 -10.63 0.35 24.62
N ARG A 311 -10.58 -0.45 25.69
CA ARG A 311 -11.76 -1.17 26.17
C ARG A 311 -12.87 -0.24 26.64
N ALA A 312 -12.52 0.87 27.28
CA ALA A 312 -13.48 1.84 27.79
C ALA A 312 -14.11 2.71 26.68
N THR A 313 -13.41 2.91 25.55
CA THR A 313 -13.83 3.89 24.53
C THR A 313 -14.30 3.26 23.23
N LEU A 314 -13.86 2.04 22.89
CA LEU A 314 -14.13 1.39 21.62
C LEU A 314 -14.93 0.09 21.74
N LEU A 315 -15.13 -0.45 22.93
CA LEU A 315 -16.03 -1.56 23.23
C LEU A 315 -17.27 -1.09 23.99
#